data_12fdf65fdea79a49d6f5757dc5c82e53
#
_entry.id   12fdf65fdea79a49d6f5757dc5c82e53
#
_cell.length_a   1.000
_cell.length_b   1.000
_cell.length_c   1.000
_cell.angle_alpha   90.00
_cell.angle_beta   90.00
_cell.angle_gamma   90.00
#
_symmetry.space_group_name_H-M   'P 1'
#
loop_
_entity.id
_entity.type
_entity.pdbx_description
1 polymer ?
#
loop_
_entity_poly.entity_id
_entity_poly.type
_entity_poly.pdbx_seq_one_letter_code
_entity_poly.pdbx_strand_id
1 'polypeptide(L)'
;RKKIVDETLAEMGAKVIKEERTLPYSLRYEIDYDTKDLLDFSQRIESIPGVEILSMGKSLEVIKDLGNAKMVCDRYSLDKVVGTHAIGHARMATESGVDIKSAHPFWGYPFSDVSVVHNGQLTNYWNNRRVLENKGMRFMSECDSELIAVYIAEKMRHGATLEEGMKESLTGLDGVFTYFVATKDSLGCLLYTSPSPRD
;
A
#
# COMPACT_ATOMS: atom_id res chain seq x y z
N ARG A 1 21.57 8.26 3.83
CA ARG A 1 20.42 7.36 4.07
C ARG A 1 20.59 6.03 3.34
N LYS A 2 20.82 6.03 2.01
CA LYS A 2 21.01 4.80 1.24
C LYS A 2 22.03 3.85 1.89
N LYS A 3 23.23 4.35 2.23
CA LYS A 3 24.26 3.56 2.89
C LYS A 3 23.77 2.89 4.19
N ILE A 4 22.96 3.59 4.98
CA ILE A 4 22.39 3.04 6.22
C ILE A 4 21.39 1.94 5.90
N VAL A 5 20.56 2.12 4.85
CA VAL A 5 19.64 1.07 4.40
C VAL A 5 20.42 -0.18 3.97
N ASP A 6 21.46 -0.01 3.16
CA ASP A 6 22.30 -1.12 2.70
C ASP A 6 22.96 -1.88 3.87
N GLU A 7 23.49 -1.15 4.85
CA GLU A 7 24.07 -1.70 6.09
C GLU A 7 23.00 -2.45 6.90
N THR A 8 21.81 -1.86 7.08
CA THR A 8 20.72 -2.49 7.81
C THR A 8 20.23 -3.76 7.12
N LEU A 9 20.08 -3.74 5.79
CA LEU A 9 19.72 -4.94 5.02
C LEU A 9 20.75 -6.06 5.21
N ALA A 10 22.05 -5.73 5.16
CA ALA A 10 23.12 -6.69 5.38
C ALA A 10 23.11 -7.26 6.82
N GLU A 11 22.90 -6.42 7.83
CA GLU A 11 22.77 -6.84 9.23
C GLU A 11 21.59 -7.77 9.47
N MET A 12 20.52 -7.58 8.71
CA MET A 12 19.34 -8.45 8.74
C MET A 12 19.52 -9.75 7.94
N GLY A 13 20.67 -9.92 7.26
CA GLY A 13 20.94 -11.07 6.41
C GLY A 13 20.23 -11.02 5.05
N ALA A 14 19.69 -9.87 4.67
CA ALA A 14 19.08 -9.70 3.36
C ALA A 14 20.17 -9.50 2.29
N LYS A 15 20.13 -10.33 1.25
CA LYS A 15 21.04 -10.21 0.11
C LYS A 15 20.38 -9.36 -0.98
N VAL A 16 20.97 -8.21 -1.26
CA VAL A 16 20.53 -7.37 -2.38
C VAL A 16 20.93 -8.05 -3.70
N ILE A 17 19.94 -8.40 -4.52
CA ILE A 17 20.10 -8.96 -5.85
C ILE A 17 20.21 -7.86 -6.89
N LYS A 18 19.29 -6.86 -6.79
CA LYS A 18 19.22 -5.74 -7.71
C LYS A 18 18.80 -4.47 -6.99
N GLU A 19 19.38 -3.37 -7.42
CA GLU A 19 19.01 -2.04 -6.99
C GLU A 19 18.67 -1.20 -8.22
N GLU A 20 17.58 -0.48 -8.15
CA GLU A 20 17.16 0.47 -9.18
C GLU A 20 16.84 1.80 -8.53
N ARG A 21 17.40 2.87 -9.09
CA ARG A 21 17.15 4.23 -8.66
C ARG A 21 16.42 4.98 -9.76
N THR A 22 15.12 5.04 -9.65
CA THR A 22 14.30 5.76 -10.62
C THR A 22 14.39 7.28 -10.41
N LEU A 23 14.43 7.72 -9.14
CA LEU A 23 14.47 9.12 -8.74
C LEU A 23 15.46 9.33 -7.59
N PRO A 24 15.89 10.57 -7.33
CA PRO A 24 16.79 10.87 -6.21
C PRO A 24 16.27 10.42 -4.84
N TYR A 25 14.95 10.32 -4.70
CA TYR A 25 14.25 9.95 -3.47
C TYR A 25 13.56 8.58 -3.51
N SER A 26 13.63 7.86 -4.64
CA SER A 26 12.99 6.57 -4.81
C SER A 26 14.01 5.49 -5.16
N LEU A 27 14.04 4.45 -4.35
CA LEU A 27 14.90 3.27 -4.52
C LEU A 27 14.01 2.02 -4.57
N ARG A 28 14.30 1.14 -5.50
CA ARG A 28 13.72 -0.18 -5.60
C ARG A 28 14.81 -1.21 -5.35
N TYR A 29 14.57 -2.09 -4.39
CA TYR A 29 15.44 -3.20 -4.08
C TYR A 29 14.76 -4.51 -4.42
N GLU A 30 15.47 -5.38 -5.11
CA GLU A 30 15.17 -6.80 -5.19
C GLU A 30 16.12 -7.50 -4.24
N ILE A 31 15.55 -8.17 -3.24
CA ILE A 31 16.33 -8.81 -2.17
C ILE A 31 15.98 -10.29 -2.05
N ASP A 32 16.96 -11.10 -1.74
CA ASP A 32 16.79 -12.47 -1.27
C ASP A 32 16.81 -12.44 0.25
N TYR A 33 15.66 -12.71 0.83
CA TYR A 33 15.46 -12.67 2.27
C TYR A 33 14.30 -13.60 2.69
N ASP A 34 14.57 -14.49 3.62
CA ASP A 34 13.54 -15.36 4.21
C ASP A 34 12.76 -14.59 5.28
N THR A 35 11.73 -13.89 4.85
CA THR A 35 10.89 -13.10 5.74
C THR A 35 9.89 -13.97 6.48
N LYS A 36 10.22 -14.34 7.71
CA LYS A 36 9.22 -14.93 8.62
C LYS A 36 8.34 -13.88 9.28
N ASP A 37 8.84 -12.64 9.41
CA ASP A 37 8.13 -11.51 9.99
C ASP A 37 8.35 -10.23 9.17
N LEU A 38 7.38 -9.92 8.30
CA LEU A 38 7.39 -8.69 7.50
C LEU A 38 7.22 -7.43 8.36
N LEU A 39 6.58 -7.56 9.52
CA LEU A 39 6.38 -6.44 10.43
C LEU A 39 7.73 -6.00 11.03
N ASP A 40 8.51 -6.93 11.59
CA ASP A 40 9.83 -6.62 12.14
C ASP A 40 10.76 -6.06 11.05
N PHE A 41 10.76 -6.69 9.88
CA PHE A 41 11.56 -6.23 8.74
C PHE A 41 11.22 -4.78 8.37
N SER A 42 9.93 -4.48 8.20
CA SER A 42 9.47 -3.14 7.83
C SER A 42 9.83 -2.10 8.90
N GLN A 43 9.60 -2.41 10.16
CA GLN A 43 9.89 -1.52 11.28
C GLN A 43 11.38 -1.19 11.38
N ARG A 44 12.25 -2.16 11.16
CA ARG A 44 13.72 -1.94 11.19
C ARG A 44 14.19 -1.02 10.08
N ILE A 45 13.71 -1.20 8.85
CA ILE A 45 14.04 -0.31 7.74
C ILE A 45 13.48 1.10 7.97
N GLU A 46 12.24 1.21 8.43
CA GLU A 46 11.57 2.50 8.66
C GLU A 46 12.04 3.20 9.95
N SER A 47 12.78 2.52 10.82
CA SER A 47 13.47 3.19 11.93
C SER A 47 14.58 4.13 11.47
N ILE A 48 15.04 4.00 10.22
CA ILE A 48 16.02 4.90 9.61
C ILE A 48 15.34 6.24 9.30
N PRO A 49 15.78 7.37 9.87
CA PRO A 49 15.11 8.65 9.70
C PRO A 49 14.96 9.08 8.23
N GLY A 50 13.72 9.27 7.81
CA GLY A 50 13.36 9.69 6.45
C GLY A 50 13.49 8.58 5.40
N VAL A 51 13.34 7.33 5.83
CA VAL A 51 13.13 6.15 4.98
C VAL A 51 11.72 5.65 5.23
N GLU A 52 11.01 5.34 4.17
CA GLU A 52 9.64 4.84 4.16
C GLU A 52 9.49 3.76 3.11
N ILE A 53 8.81 2.69 3.46
CA ILE A 53 8.52 1.60 2.54
C ILE A 53 7.15 1.86 1.91
N LEU A 54 7.13 2.12 0.60
CA LEU A 54 5.89 2.33 -0.14
C LEU A 54 5.14 1.02 -0.43
N SER A 55 5.87 -0.05 -0.65
CA SER A 55 5.33 -1.40 -0.81
C SER A 55 6.40 -2.45 -0.61
N MET A 56 5.95 -3.64 -0.25
CA MET A 56 6.77 -4.84 -0.18
C MET A 56 5.96 -6.02 -0.70
N GLY A 57 6.54 -6.79 -1.61
CA GLY A 57 5.87 -7.93 -2.21
C GLY A 57 6.82 -8.77 -3.05
N LYS A 58 6.35 -9.94 -3.43
CA LYS A 58 7.06 -10.86 -4.34
C LYS A 58 6.61 -10.68 -5.79
N SER A 59 5.38 -10.24 -5.99
CA SER A 59 4.73 -10.20 -7.31
C SER A 59 3.99 -8.89 -7.59
N LEU A 60 3.68 -8.11 -6.56
CA LEU A 60 2.96 -6.85 -6.69
C LEU A 60 3.88 -5.68 -6.30
N GLU A 61 3.88 -4.66 -7.12
CA GLU A 61 4.63 -3.43 -6.89
C GLU A 61 3.67 -2.23 -6.89
N VAL A 62 3.86 -1.32 -5.93
CA VAL A 62 3.14 -0.05 -5.86
C VAL A 62 4.03 1.05 -6.38
N ILE A 63 3.57 1.72 -7.43
CA ILE A 63 4.21 2.90 -7.99
C ILE A 63 3.26 4.07 -7.81
N LYS A 64 3.69 5.10 -7.11
CA LYS A 64 2.92 6.32 -6.89
C LYS A 64 3.81 7.56 -6.82
N ASP A 65 3.29 8.65 -7.34
CA ASP A 65 3.98 9.94 -7.33
C ASP A 65 2.97 11.09 -7.50
N LEU A 66 3.47 12.31 -7.36
CA LEU A 66 2.70 13.52 -7.64
C LEU A 66 2.81 13.86 -9.13
N GLY A 67 1.70 14.30 -9.70
CA GLY A 67 1.59 14.70 -11.09
C GLY A 67 0.45 14.02 -11.83
N ASN A 68 0.36 14.24 -13.12
CA ASN A 68 -0.64 13.55 -13.94
C ASN A 68 -0.14 12.15 -14.35
N ALA A 69 -1.08 11.31 -14.80
CA ALA A 69 -0.79 9.92 -15.16
C ALA A 69 0.34 9.78 -16.20
N LYS A 70 0.39 10.68 -17.20
CA LYS A 70 1.45 10.66 -18.22
C LYS A 70 2.83 10.92 -17.60
N MET A 71 2.94 11.91 -16.73
CA MET A 71 4.22 12.20 -16.04
C MET A 71 4.70 11.02 -15.20
N VAL A 72 3.79 10.36 -14.49
CA VAL A 72 4.14 9.18 -13.69
C VAL A 72 4.56 8.02 -14.60
N CYS A 73 3.80 7.78 -15.67
CA CYS A 73 4.14 6.77 -16.67
C CYS A 73 5.53 6.98 -17.26
N ASP A 74 5.82 8.18 -17.74
CA ASP A 74 7.12 8.52 -18.35
C ASP A 74 8.27 8.41 -17.33
N ARG A 75 8.03 8.85 -16.08
CA ARG A 75 9.04 8.89 -15.01
C ARG A 75 9.46 7.51 -14.54
N TYR A 76 8.52 6.59 -14.46
CA TYR A 76 8.73 5.22 -13.99
C TYR A 76 8.75 4.18 -15.12
N SER A 77 8.69 4.63 -16.39
CA SER A 77 8.66 3.75 -17.58
C SER A 77 7.58 2.66 -17.47
N LEU A 78 6.37 3.05 -17.06
CA LEU A 78 5.27 2.12 -16.85
C LEU A 78 4.83 1.41 -18.14
N ASP A 79 5.12 1.98 -19.29
CA ASP A 79 4.95 1.38 -20.62
C ASP A 79 5.76 0.10 -20.82
N LYS A 80 6.79 -0.12 -20.00
CA LYS A 80 7.66 -1.30 -20.03
C LYS A 80 7.31 -2.33 -18.95
N VAL A 81 6.40 -2.00 -18.04
CA VAL A 81 5.99 -2.93 -16.98
C VAL A 81 5.05 -3.98 -17.57
N VAL A 82 5.35 -5.23 -17.31
CA VAL A 82 4.54 -6.37 -17.75
C VAL A 82 3.90 -7.01 -16.51
N GLY A 83 2.59 -7.17 -16.56
CA GLY A 83 1.82 -7.78 -15.47
C GLY A 83 0.54 -8.43 -15.99
N THR A 84 -0.08 -9.25 -15.17
CA THR A 84 -1.35 -9.93 -15.48
C THR A 84 -2.54 -9.01 -15.26
N HIS A 85 -2.44 -8.13 -14.27
CA HIS A 85 -3.48 -7.14 -13.92
C HIS A 85 -2.84 -5.95 -13.21
N ALA A 86 -3.55 -4.84 -13.19
CA ALA A 86 -3.14 -3.63 -12.48
C ALA A 86 -4.37 -2.88 -11.97
N ILE A 87 -4.18 -2.15 -10.88
CA ILE A 87 -5.13 -1.16 -10.38
C ILE A 87 -4.45 0.21 -10.38
N GLY A 88 -5.21 1.26 -10.62
CA GLY A 88 -4.69 2.61 -10.62
C GLY A 88 -5.75 3.63 -10.25
N HIS A 89 -5.32 4.77 -9.75
CA HIS A 89 -6.20 5.85 -9.34
C HIS A 89 -5.51 7.21 -9.55
N ALA A 90 -6.23 8.15 -10.14
CA ALA A 90 -5.85 9.55 -10.21
C ALA A 90 -6.70 10.33 -9.20
N ARG A 91 -6.06 10.77 -8.11
CA ARG A 91 -6.73 11.50 -7.05
C ARG A 91 -6.56 13.00 -7.19
N MET A 92 -7.64 13.73 -7.04
CA MET A 92 -7.61 15.16 -6.77
C MET A 92 -7.77 15.34 -5.25
N ALA A 93 -6.76 15.92 -4.60
CA ALA A 93 -6.80 16.13 -3.15
C ALA A 93 -7.84 17.20 -2.80
N THR A 94 -8.72 16.90 -1.85
CA THR A 94 -9.75 17.82 -1.34
C THR A 94 -9.50 18.22 0.10
N GLU A 95 -9.22 17.28 0.98
CA GLU A 95 -9.12 17.49 2.43
C GLU A 95 -7.79 17.06 3.04
N SER A 96 -7.08 16.11 2.43
CA SER A 96 -5.78 15.65 2.93
C SER A 96 -4.62 16.24 2.15
N GLY A 97 -3.44 16.24 2.76
CA GLY A 97 -2.21 16.77 2.18
C GLY A 97 -1.91 16.22 0.78
N VAL A 98 -1.30 17.05 -0.05
CA VAL A 98 -0.82 16.66 -1.39
C VAL A 98 0.60 16.18 -1.24
N ASP A 99 0.76 14.91 -0.91
CA ASP A 99 2.05 14.23 -0.80
C ASP A 99 2.00 12.81 -1.40
N ILE A 100 3.17 12.22 -1.59
CA ILE A 100 3.29 10.87 -2.16
C ILE A 100 2.67 9.82 -1.22
N LYS A 101 2.74 10.01 0.09
CA LYS A 101 2.20 9.07 1.08
C LYS A 101 0.69 8.94 0.95
N SER A 102 0.02 10.07 0.74
CA SER A 102 -1.44 10.16 0.59
C SER A 102 -1.93 9.84 -0.82
N ALA A 103 -1.03 9.56 -1.77
CA ALA A 103 -1.40 9.12 -3.11
C ALA A 103 -1.75 7.63 -3.13
N HIS A 104 -2.69 7.26 -4.03
CA HIS A 104 -2.99 5.86 -4.33
C HIS A 104 -1.95 5.24 -5.27
N PRO A 105 -1.81 3.91 -5.29
CA PRO A 105 -2.45 2.92 -4.41
C PRO A 105 -1.86 2.89 -2.99
N PHE A 106 -2.57 2.25 -2.05
CA PHE A 106 -2.08 2.00 -0.70
C PHE A 106 -1.69 0.54 -0.53
N TRP A 107 -0.52 0.32 0.06
CA TRP A 107 -0.05 -1.00 0.42
C TRP A 107 -0.75 -1.52 1.67
N GLY A 108 -1.17 -2.78 1.66
CA GLY A 108 -1.75 -3.47 2.83
C GLY A 108 -0.68 -3.85 3.85
N TYR A 109 -0.15 -2.87 4.56
CA TYR A 109 0.88 -3.06 5.58
C TYR A 109 0.42 -3.96 6.73
N PRO A 110 1.25 -4.89 7.22
CA PRO A 110 2.56 -5.33 6.73
C PRO A 110 2.49 -6.63 5.90
N PHE A 111 1.42 -6.84 5.15
CA PHE A 111 1.19 -8.06 4.36
C PHE A 111 1.71 -7.87 2.94
N SER A 112 2.43 -8.87 2.41
CA SER A 112 2.97 -8.78 1.07
C SER A 112 1.89 -8.92 0.00
N ASP A 113 2.10 -8.28 -1.15
CA ASP A 113 1.27 -8.44 -2.34
C ASP A 113 -0.22 -8.08 -2.13
N VAL A 114 -0.52 -7.06 -1.33
CA VAL A 114 -1.86 -6.48 -1.20
C VAL A 114 -1.81 -4.98 -1.46
N SER A 115 -2.64 -4.49 -2.37
CA SER A 115 -2.73 -3.06 -2.66
C SER A 115 -4.18 -2.66 -2.94
N VAL A 116 -4.55 -1.45 -2.52
CA VAL A 116 -5.91 -0.92 -2.61
C VAL A 116 -5.93 0.44 -3.27
N VAL A 117 -6.93 0.66 -4.13
CA VAL A 117 -7.37 1.98 -4.56
C VAL A 117 -8.82 2.17 -4.13
N HIS A 118 -9.20 3.38 -3.74
CA HIS A 118 -10.49 3.68 -3.13
C HIS A 118 -11.03 5.02 -3.62
N ASN A 119 -12.33 5.11 -3.74
CA ASN A 119 -13.07 6.34 -3.91
C ASN A 119 -14.24 6.37 -2.92
N GLY A 120 -14.36 7.44 -2.18
CA GLY A 120 -15.38 7.61 -1.14
C GLY A 120 -14.84 8.18 0.15
N GLN A 121 -15.56 7.96 1.24
CA GLN A 121 -15.19 8.38 2.59
C GLN A 121 -15.65 7.37 3.64
N LEU A 122 -14.81 7.10 4.62
CA LEU A 122 -15.11 6.28 5.79
C LEU A 122 -15.49 7.17 6.97
N THR A 123 -16.67 6.93 7.54
CA THR A 123 -17.18 7.68 8.71
C THR A 123 -16.59 7.19 10.02
N ASN A 124 -16.18 5.92 10.09
CA ASN A 124 -15.60 5.30 11.28
C ASN A 124 -14.05 5.15 11.22
N TYR A 125 -13.39 5.98 10.39
CA TYR A 125 -11.95 5.94 10.16
C TYR A 125 -11.13 5.95 11.45
N TRP A 126 -11.31 6.95 12.32
CA TRP A 126 -10.49 7.09 13.53
C TRP A 126 -10.65 5.95 14.53
N ASN A 127 -11.85 5.39 14.62
CA ASN A 127 -12.11 4.25 15.50
C ASN A 127 -11.39 3.00 15.03
N ASN A 128 -11.51 2.67 13.74
CA ASN A 128 -10.85 1.52 13.15
C ASN A 128 -9.32 1.69 13.14
N ARG A 129 -8.84 2.89 12.83
CA ARG A 129 -7.40 3.19 12.87
C ARG A 129 -6.81 2.90 14.25
N ARG A 130 -7.42 3.40 15.30
CA ARG A 130 -6.97 3.17 16.68
C ARG A 130 -6.93 1.67 17.04
N VAL A 131 -7.94 0.92 16.62
CA VAL A 131 -7.98 -0.54 16.83
C VAL A 131 -6.83 -1.23 16.11
N LEU A 132 -6.55 -0.85 14.87
CA LEU A 132 -5.47 -1.43 14.08
C LEU A 132 -4.08 -1.02 14.62
N GLU A 133 -3.91 0.24 15.02
CA GLU A 133 -2.67 0.70 15.66
C GLU A 133 -2.39 -0.05 16.97
N ASN A 134 -3.41 -0.33 17.78
CA ASN A 134 -3.27 -1.16 18.99
C ASN A 134 -2.89 -2.62 18.70
N LYS A 135 -3.14 -3.11 17.48
CA LYS A 135 -2.67 -4.41 16.98
C LYS A 135 -1.28 -4.35 16.36
N GLY A 136 -0.59 -3.21 16.42
CA GLY A 136 0.74 -2.99 15.89
C GLY A 136 0.79 -2.62 14.40
N MET A 137 -0.36 -2.29 13.78
CA MET A 137 -0.37 -1.80 12.40
C MET A 137 0.13 -0.37 12.34
N ARG A 138 0.81 -0.03 11.26
CA ARG A 138 1.33 1.30 10.99
C ARG A 138 0.56 1.97 9.85
N PHE A 139 0.40 3.27 9.93
CA PHE A 139 -0.15 4.11 8.88
C PHE A 139 0.85 5.18 8.45
N MET A 140 1.03 5.38 7.16
CA MET A 140 1.91 6.41 6.59
C MET A 140 1.20 7.75 6.43
N SER A 141 -0.11 7.72 6.25
CA SER A 141 -0.94 8.89 5.97
C SER A 141 -2.13 8.99 6.90
N GLU A 142 -2.87 10.06 6.75
CA GLU A 142 -4.19 10.22 7.37
C GLU A 142 -5.33 9.96 6.37
N CYS A 143 -5.02 9.30 5.25
CA CYS A 143 -6.00 8.96 4.25
C CYS A 143 -6.79 7.71 4.67
N ASP A 144 -8.11 7.82 4.63
CA ASP A 144 -9.01 6.71 4.95
C ASP A 144 -8.85 5.51 4.00
N SER A 145 -8.39 5.75 2.79
CA SER A 145 -8.10 4.70 1.83
C SER A 145 -6.98 3.75 2.28
N GLU A 146 -6.01 4.25 3.02
CA GLU A 146 -4.95 3.41 3.62
C GLU A 146 -5.53 2.46 4.66
N LEU A 147 -6.54 2.92 5.40
CA LEU A 147 -7.22 2.08 6.40
C LEU A 147 -7.84 0.83 5.76
N ILE A 148 -8.44 0.95 4.58
CA ILE A 148 -9.01 -0.21 3.88
C ILE A 148 -7.92 -1.23 3.56
N ALA A 149 -6.78 -0.77 3.05
CA ALA A 149 -5.66 -1.64 2.71
C ALA A 149 -5.12 -2.40 3.94
N VAL A 150 -4.90 -1.67 5.04
CA VAL A 150 -4.40 -2.24 6.31
C VAL A 150 -5.43 -3.15 6.95
N TYR A 151 -6.73 -2.81 6.88
CA TYR A 151 -7.83 -3.63 7.40
C TYR A 151 -7.88 -5.00 6.71
N ILE A 152 -7.84 -5.02 5.38
CA ILE A 152 -7.84 -6.27 4.61
C ILE A 152 -6.57 -7.08 4.90
N ALA A 153 -5.42 -6.43 4.90
CA ALA A 153 -4.14 -7.07 5.19
C ALA A 153 -4.11 -7.70 6.59
N GLU A 154 -4.69 -7.04 7.59
CA GLU A 154 -4.80 -7.57 8.96
C GLU A 154 -5.62 -8.86 8.98
N LYS A 155 -6.75 -8.92 8.28
CA LYS A 155 -7.56 -10.13 8.16
C LYS A 155 -6.80 -11.27 7.49
N MET A 156 -6.16 -10.97 6.36
CA MET A 156 -5.36 -11.96 5.62
C MET A 156 -4.16 -12.46 6.43
N ARG A 157 -3.53 -11.62 7.22
CA ARG A 157 -2.45 -12.01 8.14
C ARG A 157 -2.92 -13.03 9.18
N HIS A 158 -4.17 -12.99 9.57
CA HIS A 158 -4.79 -13.96 10.49
C HIS A 158 -5.41 -15.19 9.80
N GLY A 159 -5.13 -15.36 8.51
CA GLY A 159 -5.51 -16.53 7.74
C GLY A 159 -6.80 -16.42 6.93
N ALA A 160 -7.44 -15.24 6.92
CA ALA A 160 -8.58 -15.01 6.05
C ALA A 160 -8.15 -14.96 4.58
N THR A 161 -9.00 -15.45 3.71
CA THR A 161 -8.89 -15.22 2.27
C THR A 161 -9.17 -13.74 1.93
N LEU A 162 -8.78 -13.29 0.73
CA LEU A 162 -9.14 -11.96 0.26
C LEU A 162 -10.65 -11.74 0.29
N GLU A 163 -11.42 -12.73 -0.17
CA GLU A 163 -12.88 -12.66 -0.21
C GLU A 163 -13.50 -12.50 1.20
N GLU A 164 -13.00 -13.25 2.18
CA GLU A 164 -13.44 -13.12 3.56
C GLU A 164 -13.08 -11.76 4.15
N GLY A 165 -11.86 -11.26 3.94
CA GLY A 165 -11.45 -9.94 4.37
C GLY A 165 -12.31 -8.82 3.75
N MET A 166 -12.65 -8.95 2.47
CA MET A 166 -13.57 -8.04 1.79
C MET A 166 -15.00 -8.13 2.34
N LYS A 167 -15.52 -9.32 2.61
CA LYS A 167 -16.85 -9.50 3.22
C LYS A 167 -16.92 -8.89 4.62
N GLU A 168 -15.89 -9.09 5.43
CA GLU A 168 -15.81 -8.48 6.76
C GLU A 168 -15.77 -6.95 6.70
N SER A 169 -15.17 -6.37 5.65
CA SER A 169 -15.14 -4.92 5.47
C SER A 169 -16.55 -4.31 5.30
N LEU A 170 -17.53 -5.06 4.78
CA LEU A 170 -18.91 -4.60 4.64
C LEU A 170 -19.60 -4.28 5.98
N THR A 171 -19.17 -4.91 7.05
CA THR A 171 -19.72 -4.72 8.39
C THR A 171 -18.78 -3.95 9.32
N GLY A 172 -17.47 -4.02 9.05
CA GLY A 172 -16.45 -3.37 9.88
C GLY A 172 -16.14 -1.93 9.48
N LEU A 173 -16.33 -1.60 8.22
CA LEU A 173 -16.15 -0.24 7.70
C LEU A 173 -17.53 0.41 7.48
N ASP A 174 -17.63 1.68 7.81
CA ASP A 174 -18.83 2.46 7.64
C ASP A 174 -18.55 3.71 6.80
N GLY A 175 -19.49 4.07 5.92
CA GLY A 175 -19.32 5.19 5.02
C GLY A 175 -19.95 4.96 3.65
N VAL A 176 -19.52 5.76 2.69
CA VAL A 176 -19.86 5.62 1.27
C VAL A 176 -18.58 5.40 0.50
N PHE A 177 -18.38 4.20 -0.01
CA PHE A 177 -17.09 3.86 -0.60
C PHE A 177 -17.16 2.77 -1.67
N THR A 178 -16.24 2.87 -2.59
CA THR A 178 -15.92 1.84 -3.59
C THR A 178 -14.41 1.62 -3.58
N TYR A 179 -13.99 0.39 -3.55
CA TYR A 179 -12.55 0.09 -3.66
C TYR A 179 -12.26 -1.11 -4.57
N PHE A 180 -11.07 -1.07 -5.15
CA PHE A 180 -10.44 -2.23 -5.77
C PHE A 180 -9.26 -2.66 -4.92
N VAL A 181 -9.10 -3.97 -4.80
CA VAL A 181 -7.93 -4.58 -4.15
C VAL A 181 -7.27 -5.53 -5.12
N ALA A 182 -5.96 -5.41 -5.25
CA ALA A 182 -5.14 -6.33 -6.02
C ALA A 182 -4.25 -7.15 -5.08
N THR A 183 -4.15 -8.43 -5.36
CA THR A 183 -3.16 -9.33 -4.79
C THR A 183 -2.35 -9.96 -5.94
N LYS A 184 -1.37 -10.81 -5.62
CA LYS A 184 -0.59 -11.50 -6.65
C LYS A 184 -1.45 -12.34 -7.61
N ASP A 185 -2.58 -12.89 -7.15
CA ASP A 185 -3.39 -13.87 -7.89
C ASP A 185 -4.83 -13.42 -8.10
N SER A 186 -5.26 -12.31 -7.52
CA SER A 186 -6.66 -11.93 -7.47
C SER A 186 -6.86 -10.41 -7.59
N LEU A 187 -7.99 -10.06 -8.18
CA LEU A 187 -8.51 -8.71 -8.22
C LEU A 187 -9.92 -8.71 -7.61
N GLY A 188 -10.10 -7.98 -6.53
CA GLY A 188 -11.39 -7.78 -5.88
C GLY A 188 -11.95 -6.38 -6.14
N CYS A 189 -13.26 -6.29 -6.29
CA CYS A 189 -13.99 -5.03 -6.35
C CYS A 189 -15.13 -5.07 -5.37
N LEU A 190 -15.24 -4.01 -4.56
CA LEU A 190 -16.38 -3.82 -3.67
C LEU A 190 -17.00 -2.46 -3.97
N LEU A 191 -18.29 -2.51 -4.29
CA LEU A 191 -19.14 -1.35 -4.47
C LEU A 191 -20.11 -1.28 -3.29
N TYR A 192 -19.95 -0.28 -2.43
CA TYR A 192 -20.80 -0.07 -1.27
C TYR A 192 -21.34 1.36 -1.28
N THR A 193 -22.61 1.50 -1.65
CA THR A 193 -23.37 2.76 -1.67
C THR A 193 -22.58 3.94 -2.24
N SER A 194 -21.97 3.78 -3.41
CA SER A 194 -21.36 4.92 -4.09
C SER A 194 -22.48 5.78 -4.69
N PRO A 195 -22.66 7.03 -4.25
CA PRO A 195 -23.51 7.93 -4.98
C PRO A 195 -22.87 8.13 -6.34
N SER A 196 -23.59 7.77 -7.39
CA SER A 196 -23.20 8.18 -8.71
C SER A 196 -23.21 9.71 -8.76
N PRO A 197 -22.19 10.35 -9.35
CA PRO A 197 -22.23 11.81 -9.55
C PRO A 197 -23.40 12.28 -10.42
N ARG A 198 -24.24 11.37 -10.86
CA ARG A 198 -25.39 11.61 -11.76
C ARG A 198 -26.73 11.20 -11.16
N ASP A 199 -26.75 10.69 -9.94
CA ASP A 199 -27.98 10.36 -9.22
C ASP A 199 -28.44 11.54 -8.39
#